data_258b7ef2b8d32ae53b83f4b8d86ee827
#
_entry.id   258b7ef2b8d32ae53b83f4b8d86ee827
#
_cell.length_a   1.000
_cell.length_b   1.000
_cell.length_c   1.000
_cell.angle_alpha   90.00
_cell.angle_beta   90.00
_cell.angle_gamma   90.00
#
_symmetry.space_group_name_H-M   'P 1'
#
loop_
_entity.id
_entity.type
_entity.pdbx_description
1 polymer ?
#
loop_
_entity_poly.entity_id
_entity_poly.type
_entity_poly.pdbx_seq_one_letter_code
_entity_poly.pdbx_strand_id
1 'polypeptide(L)'
;MAATGSEKQGAKAYYVTTPIYYVNDAPHLGHAYTTVAGDVLTRWHRQRGEKVWFLTGTDEHGQKIMRTAEANDVTPQAWCDKLVEEAWKPLWEHLNIANDDFIRTTQKRHTDRVQEFVQDLYDKDEIYKGGYEGPYCVGCEEYKLPGDLIEAEDGTKLCAVHKKPVEILKEENYFFKLSEYGPKLLEFYEANPGFIQPESARNEVVNFVKQGLEDLSISRSTFDWGVPVPWDEKHVIYVWIDALLNYATAVGYNENPEKFEETFPANVHLIGKDILRFHAVIWPAMLMAQGLPVPGRVAANGWLMVGGEKMSKSNLTGIKPQDLTSHFGVDAYRWYFLRAIAFGQDGSFSWEDFTARYTSELANDYGNLASRVAAMVGKYFGGELPASAADGDAEKAIQDGLAKAVATADAKIGEELDFQAGILAIFDFVKQVNGYITEQEPWKVAKDESEEGKARLATILYTAAESLRAVAVLLNPIMPETSQALWDSLGAEASLGALAAQPVQSSATWGRLPAGATVTKGAVLFPRLEEPKKD
;
A
#
# COMPACT_ATOMS: atom_id res chain seq x y z
N MET A 1 44.48 23.99 15.45
CA MET A 1 43.02 24.19 15.46
C MET A 1 42.46 23.47 14.25
N ALA A 2 42.00 22.24 14.44
CA ALA A 2 41.38 21.44 13.41
C ALA A 2 39.87 21.53 13.62
N ALA A 3 39.17 22.12 12.64
CA ALA A 3 37.74 22.13 12.58
C ALA A 3 37.28 20.73 12.13
N THR A 4 36.72 19.98 13.05
CA THR A 4 36.00 18.74 12.78
C THR A 4 34.74 19.09 12.02
N GLY A 5 34.74 18.85 10.72
CA GLY A 5 33.52 18.84 9.91
C GLY A 5 32.64 17.70 10.38
N SER A 6 31.50 18.02 11.01
CA SER A 6 30.43 17.05 11.16
C SER A 6 29.84 16.81 9.77
N GLU A 7 30.23 15.70 9.15
CA GLU A 7 29.49 15.17 8.00
C GLU A 7 28.03 15.02 8.45
N LYS A 8 27.13 15.76 7.80
CA LYS A 8 25.69 15.56 7.93
C LYS A 8 25.44 14.16 7.35
N GLN A 9 25.29 13.15 8.22
CA GLN A 9 24.67 11.89 7.83
C GLN A 9 23.35 12.24 7.12
N GLY A 10 23.23 11.87 5.85
CA GLY A 10 22.03 12.10 5.06
C GLY A 10 20.83 11.48 5.79
N ALA A 11 19.68 12.14 5.78
CA ALA A 11 18.46 11.61 6.39
C ALA A 11 18.14 10.25 5.76
N LYS A 12 17.91 9.23 6.62
CA LYS A 12 17.55 7.88 6.20
C LYS A 12 16.23 7.90 5.43
N ALA A 13 16.12 7.11 4.37
CA ALA A 13 14.91 7.03 3.60
C ALA A 13 13.79 6.30 4.39
N TYR A 14 12.56 6.78 4.28
CA TYR A 14 11.39 6.03 4.73
C TYR A 14 11.10 4.92 3.71
N TYR A 15 11.37 3.69 4.08
CA TYR A 15 11.31 2.54 3.19
C TYR A 15 10.00 1.78 3.36
N VAL A 16 9.18 1.80 2.30
CA VAL A 16 7.89 1.11 2.19
C VAL A 16 8.02 -0.08 1.27
N THR A 17 7.45 -1.22 1.63
CA THR A 17 7.38 -2.38 0.75
C THR A 17 5.99 -2.97 0.70
N THR A 18 5.62 -3.53 -0.45
CA THR A 18 4.56 -4.54 -0.57
C THR A 18 5.18 -5.94 -0.51
N PRO A 19 4.40 -7.04 -0.48
CA PRO A 19 4.92 -8.33 -0.85
C PRO A 19 5.43 -8.29 -2.29
N ILE A 20 6.40 -9.12 -2.62
CA ILE A 20 6.62 -9.51 -4.00
C ILE A 20 5.61 -10.61 -4.35
N TYR A 21 4.96 -10.47 -5.51
CA TYR A 21 3.79 -11.26 -5.83
C TYR A 21 4.14 -12.51 -6.64
N TYR A 22 3.53 -13.62 -6.30
CA TYR A 22 3.77 -14.91 -6.94
C TYR A 22 3.18 -14.96 -8.37
N VAL A 23 4.04 -15.13 -9.38
CA VAL A 23 3.71 -14.99 -10.81
C VAL A 23 3.13 -16.28 -11.40
N ASN A 24 2.15 -16.84 -10.75
CA ASN A 24 1.44 -18.00 -11.30
C ASN A 24 0.17 -17.63 -12.08
N ASP A 25 -0.25 -16.35 -12.02
CA ASP A 25 -1.41 -15.80 -12.71
C ASP A 25 -1.33 -14.27 -12.79
N ALA A 26 -2.28 -13.63 -13.50
CA ALA A 26 -2.44 -12.18 -13.51
C ALA A 26 -2.81 -11.63 -12.12
N PRO A 27 -2.48 -10.36 -11.83
CA PRO A 27 -2.83 -9.73 -10.56
C PRO A 27 -4.35 -9.57 -10.40
N HIS A 28 -4.81 -9.71 -9.15
CA HIS A 28 -6.23 -9.57 -8.76
C HIS A 28 -6.44 -8.38 -7.80
N LEU A 29 -7.70 -8.11 -7.42
CA LEU A 29 -8.08 -6.99 -6.54
C LEU A 29 -7.29 -6.94 -5.23
N GLY A 30 -6.97 -8.09 -4.61
CA GLY A 30 -6.21 -8.15 -3.36
C GLY A 30 -4.77 -7.64 -3.51
N HIS A 31 -4.09 -7.99 -4.61
CA HIS A 31 -2.77 -7.47 -4.94
C HIS A 31 -2.82 -5.95 -5.15
N ALA A 32 -3.80 -5.49 -5.93
CA ALA A 32 -4.00 -4.07 -6.20
C ALA A 32 -4.32 -3.27 -4.92
N TYR A 33 -5.12 -3.82 -4.01
CA TYR A 33 -5.45 -3.19 -2.72
C TYR A 33 -4.19 -2.91 -1.89
N THR A 34 -3.36 -3.93 -1.68
CA THR A 34 -2.12 -3.79 -0.90
C THR A 34 -1.14 -2.82 -1.58
N THR A 35 -1.03 -2.88 -2.92
CA THR A 35 -0.10 -2.00 -3.66
C THR A 35 -0.57 -0.54 -3.65
N VAL A 36 -1.87 -0.29 -3.78
CA VAL A 36 -2.44 1.06 -3.65
C VAL A 36 -2.22 1.62 -2.24
N ALA A 37 -2.38 0.79 -1.19
CA ALA A 37 -2.10 1.23 0.18
C ALA A 37 -0.62 1.64 0.34
N GLY A 38 0.32 0.86 -0.23
CA GLY A 38 1.74 1.18 -0.24
C GLY A 38 2.05 2.48 -0.99
N ASP A 39 1.41 2.68 -2.14
CA ASP A 39 1.56 3.89 -2.94
C ASP A 39 1.02 5.14 -2.22
N VAL A 40 -0.16 5.03 -1.61
CA VAL A 40 -0.75 6.14 -0.84
C VAL A 40 0.15 6.53 0.34
N LEU A 41 0.65 5.55 1.10
CA LEU A 41 1.60 5.80 2.20
C LEU A 41 2.87 6.48 1.69
N THR A 42 3.43 5.97 0.59
CA THR A 42 4.62 6.52 -0.07
C THR A 42 4.42 7.97 -0.48
N ARG A 43 3.32 8.28 -1.18
CA ARG A 43 3.00 9.64 -1.61
C ARG A 43 2.75 10.57 -0.42
N TRP A 44 2.14 10.05 0.66
CA TRP A 44 1.92 10.81 1.88
C TRP A 44 3.24 11.26 2.51
N HIS A 45 4.18 10.32 2.70
CA HIS A 45 5.50 10.63 3.24
C HIS A 45 6.33 11.53 2.32
N ARG A 46 6.24 11.35 0.99
CA ARG A 46 6.86 12.29 0.03
C ARG A 46 6.32 13.70 0.18
N GLN A 47 5.00 13.86 0.35
CA GLN A 47 4.38 15.16 0.62
C GLN A 47 4.61 15.69 2.04
N ARG A 48 5.15 14.91 2.96
CA ARG A 48 5.74 15.40 4.20
C ARG A 48 7.14 15.99 3.98
N GLY A 49 7.71 15.85 2.78
CA GLY A 49 9.07 16.26 2.46
C GLY A 49 10.13 15.23 2.85
N GLU A 50 9.73 14.00 3.16
CA GLU A 50 10.63 12.92 3.52
C GLU A 50 11.23 12.28 2.27
N LYS A 51 12.46 11.78 2.38
CA LYS A 51 13.04 10.88 1.39
C LYS A 51 12.35 9.53 1.54
N VAL A 52 11.79 8.99 0.46
CA VAL A 52 11.03 7.73 0.50
C VAL A 52 11.55 6.77 -0.56
N TRP A 53 11.59 5.49 -0.22
CA TRP A 53 11.84 4.40 -1.17
C TRP A 53 10.68 3.42 -1.13
N PHE A 54 10.06 3.16 -2.29
CA PHE A 54 8.94 2.24 -2.42
C PHE A 54 9.29 1.05 -3.30
N LEU A 55 9.28 -0.14 -2.71
CA LEU A 55 9.57 -1.41 -3.37
C LEU A 55 8.32 -2.26 -3.56
N THR A 56 8.14 -2.76 -4.76
CA THR A 56 7.25 -3.89 -5.10
C THR A 56 7.98 -4.83 -6.06
N GLY A 57 7.38 -5.93 -6.46
CA GLY A 57 8.02 -6.86 -7.36
C GLY A 57 7.29 -8.19 -7.51
N THR A 58 8.00 -9.15 -8.08
CA THR A 58 7.49 -10.50 -8.36
C THR A 58 8.39 -11.59 -7.79
N ASP A 59 7.74 -12.60 -7.21
CA ASP A 59 8.33 -13.87 -6.79
C ASP A 59 8.12 -14.89 -7.93
N GLU A 60 9.24 -15.36 -8.50
CA GLU A 60 9.25 -16.05 -9.78
C GLU A 60 9.81 -17.48 -9.71
N HIS A 61 10.25 -17.93 -8.54
CA HIS A 61 10.81 -19.27 -8.33
C HIS A 61 9.77 -20.23 -7.74
N GLY A 62 10.15 -21.51 -7.66
CA GLY A 62 9.39 -22.55 -6.98
C GLY A 62 8.63 -23.52 -7.87
N GLN A 63 8.21 -24.61 -7.27
CA GLN A 63 7.60 -25.77 -7.94
C GLN A 63 6.29 -25.42 -8.65
N LYS A 64 5.52 -24.52 -8.08
CA LYS A 64 4.21 -24.15 -8.65
C LYS A 64 4.34 -23.38 -9.96
N ILE A 65 5.30 -22.46 -10.06
CA ILE A 65 5.59 -21.74 -11.32
C ILE A 65 6.12 -22.72 -12.36
N MET A 66 7.04 -23.60 -11.97
CA MET A 66 7.55 -24.66 -12.86
C MET A 66 6.40 -25.49 -13.45
N ARG A 67 5.53 -26.05 -12.59
CA ARG A 67 4.37 -26.85 -13.04
C ARG A 67 3.39 -26.04 -13.91
N THR A 68 3.20 -24.76 -13.62
CA THR A 68 2.31 -23.89 -14.42
C THR A 68 2.91 -23.60 -15.79
N ALA A 69 4.20 -23.36 -15.87
CA ALA A 69 4.92 -23.18 -17.14
C ALA A 69 4.88 -24.44 -18.00
N GLU A 70 5.16 -25.61 -17.40
CA GLU A 70 5.03 -26.91 -18.07
C GLU A 70 3.63 -27.16 -18.65
N ALA A 71 2.59 -26.84 -17.86
CA ALA A 71 1.20 -26.98 -18.31
C ALA A 71 0.83 -26.02 -19.47
N ASN A 72 1.64 -25.01 -19.74
CA ASN A 72 1.48 -24.05 -20.82
C ASN A 72 2.55 -24.22 -21.93
N ASP A 73 3.32 -25.32 -21.91
CA ASP A 73 4.35 -25.65 -22.92
C ASP A 73 5.43 -24.55 -23.08
N VAL A 74 5.80 -23.87 -21.99
CA VAL A 74 6.84 -22.83 -21.97
C VAL A 74 7.84 -23.06 -20.82
N THR A 75 9.00 -22.41 -20.90
CA THR A 75 9.95 -22.42 -19.79
C THR A 75 9.43 -21.55 -18.64
N PRO A 76 9.80 -21.83 -17.35
CA PRO A 76 9.43 -20.99 -16.23
C PRO A 76 9.84 -19.52 -16.39
N GLN A 77 11.03 -19.24 -16.93
CA GLN A 77 11.47 -17.87 -17.22
C GLN A 77 10.56 -17.18 -18.23
N ALA A 78 10.24 -17.84 -19.36
CA ALA A 78 9.36 -17.27 -20.38
C ALA A 78 7.94 -17.03 -19.86
N TRP A 79 7.43 -17.91 -18.98
CA TRP A 79 6.17 -17.72 -18.28
C TRP A 79 6.19 -16.45 -17.41
N CYS A 80 7.20 -16.30 -16.57
CA CYS A 80 7.34 -15.14 -15.69
C CYS A 80 7.52 -13.85 -16.49
N ASP A 81 8.38 -13.84 -17.51
CA ASP A 81 8.62 -12.67 -18.37
C ASP A 81 7.32 -12.20 -19.02
N LYS A 82 6.54 -13.14 -19.57
CA LYS A 82 5.24 -12.83 -20.19
C LYS A 82 4.28 -12.17 -19.18
N LEU A 83 4.07 -12.78 -18.02
CA LEU A 83 3.11 -12.24 -17.06
C LEU A 83 3.56 -10.90 -16.47
N VAL A 84 4.85 -10.72 -16.22
CA VAL A 84 5.38 -9.46 -15.71
C VAL A 84 5.15 -8.32 -16.70
N GLU A 85 5.47 -8.54 -17.98
CA GLU A 85 5.38 -7.49 -19.00
C GLU A 85 3.95 -7.28 -19.52
N GLU A 86 3.10 -8.31 -19.56
CA GLU A 86 1.74 -8.21 -20.10
C GLU A 86 0.65 -7.93 -19.05
N ALA A 87 0.90 -8.22 -17.76
CA ALA A 87 -0.13 -8.11 -16.73
C ALA A 87 0.31 -7.31 -15.50
N TRP A 88 1.47 -7.61 -14.88
CA TRP A 88 1.84 -7.01 -13.60
C TRP A 88 2.25 -5.54 -13.73
N LYS A 89 3.26 -5.24 -14.54
CA LYS A 89 3.69 -3.85 -14.76
C LYS A 89 2.60 -2.97 -15.37
N PRO A 90 1.87 -3.41 -16.42
CA PRO A 90 0.80 -2.60 -16.98
C PRO A 90 -0.31 -2.27 -15.98
N LEU A 91 -0.62 -3.17 -15.03
CA LEU A 91 -1.60 -2.85 -14.00
C LEU A 91 -1.10 -1.78 -13.04
N TRP A 92 0.18 -1.84 -12.62
CA TRP A 92 0.75 -0.81 -11.74
C TRP A 92 0.79 0.56 -12.42
N GLU A 93 1.15 0.62 -13.68
CA GLU A 93 1.09 1.86 -14.48
C GLU A 93 -0.35 2.37 -14.59
N HIS A 94 -1.30 1.48 -14.90
CA HIS A 94 -2.72 1.83 -15.01
C HIS A 94 -3.29 2.36 -13.69
N LEU A 95 -2.89 1.82 -12.55
CA LEU A 95 -3.32 2.26 -11.22
C LEU A 95 -2.52 3.45 -10.69
N ASN A 96 -1.61 4.04 -11.49
CA ASN A 96 -0.77 5.16 -11.12
C ASN A 96 0.08 4.87 -9.86
N ILE A 97 0.70 3.69 -9.81
CA ILE A 97 1.61 3.28 -8.73
C ILE A 97 2.99 3.88 -8.99
N ALA A 98 3.51 4.64 -8.02
CA ALA A 98 4.78 5.38 -8.11
C ALA A 98 5.90 4.68 -7.31
N ASN A 99 6.09 3.37 -7.56
CA ASN A 99 7.18 2.60 -6.98
C ASN A 99 8.54 3.04 -7.55
N ASP A 100 9.57 3.03 -6.70
CA ASP A 100 10.95 3.38 -7.09
C ASP A 100 11.68 2.19 -7.70
N ASP A 101 11.31 0.97 -7.31
CA ASP A 101 11.89 -0.26 -7.85
C ASP A 101 10.82 -1.36 -7.99
N PHE A 102 11.03 -2.20 -9.01
CA PHE A 102 10.28 -3.42 -9.25
C PHE A 102 11.27 -4.57 -9.31
N ILE A 103 11.44 -5.28 -8.18
CA ILE A 103 12.38 -6.40 -8.11
C ILE A 103 11.75 -7.69 -8.63
N ARG A 104 12.55 -8.50 -9.33
CA ARG A 104 12.20 -9.85 -9.75
C ARG A 104 13.20 -10.82 -9.13
N THR A 105 12.73 -11.91 -8.53
CA THR A 105 13.64 -12.87 -7.89
C THR A 105 14.56 -13.59 -8.87
N THR A 106 14.24 -13.59 -10.18
CA THR A 106 15.10 -14.09 -11.25
C THR A 106 16.23 -13.13 -11.66
N GLN A 107 16.26 -11.89 -11.16
CA GLN A 107 17.32 -10.95 -11.50
C GLN A 107 18.64 -11.32 -10.81
N LYS A 108 19.74 -11.22 -11.56
CA LYS A 108 21.08 -11.54 -11.04
C LYS A 108 21.47 -10.73 -9.78
N ARG A 109 21.07 -9.44 -9.71
CA ARG A 109 21.27 -8.61 -8.50
C ARG A 109 20.60 -9.18 -7.26
N HIS A 110 19.57 -10.02 -7.41
CA HIS A 110 18.90 -10.71 -6.32
C HIS A 110 19.54 -12.08 -6.07
N THR A 111 19.63 -12.93 -7.08
CA THR A 111 20.09 -14.32 -6.92
C THR A 111 21.50 -14.41 -6.35
N ASP A 112 22.44 -13.56 -6.80
CA ASP A 112 23.81 -13.55 -6.29
C ASP A 112 23.83 -13.17 -4.78
N ARG A 113 23.03 -12.20 -4.38
CA ARG A 113 22.98 -11.73 -2.97
C ARG A 113 22.25 -12.72 -2.07
N VAL A 114 21.25 -13.43 -2.59
CA VAL A 114 20.60 -14.53 -1.87
C VAL A 114 21.61 -15.63 -1.56
N GLN A 115 22.43 -16.02 -2.55
CA GLN A 115 23.48 -17.03 -2.33
C GLN A 115 24.50 -16.57 -1.28
N GLU A 116 24.94 -15.32 -1.33
CA GLU A 116 25.85 -14.77 -0.33
C GLU A 116 25.25 -14.77 1.08
N PHE A 117 23.99 -14.36 1.22
CA PHE A 117 23.32 -14.31 2.50
C PHE A 117 23.20 -15.71 3.15
N VAL A 118 22.77 -16.70 2.37
CA VAL A 118 22.64 -18.07 2.92
C VAL A 118 24.01 -18.71 3.16
N GLN A 119 25.05 -18.40 2.35
CA GLN A 119 26.41 -18.85 2.59
C GLN A 119 26.92 -18.30 3.94
N ASP A 120 26.73 -17.02 4.20
CA ASP A 120 27.12 -16.39 5.46
C ASP A 120 26.45 -17.06 6.68
N LEU A 121 25.15 -17.41 6.55
CA LEU A 121 24.46 -18.15 7.61
C LEU A 121 24.99 -19.57 7.79
N TYR A 122 25.34 -20.24 6.69
CA TYR A 122 25.96 -21.56 6.74
C TYR A 122 27.34 -21.54 7.41
N ASP A 123 28.17 -20.55 7.06
CA ASP A 123 29.50 -20.36 7.65
C ASP A 123 29.45 -20.00 9.14
N LYS A 124 28.34 -19.41 9.59
CA LYS A 124 28.06 -19.12 11.02
C LYS A 124 27.45 -20.29 11.79
N ASP A 125 27.35 -21.47 11.17
CA ASP A 125 26.68 -22.65 11.76
C ASP A 125 25.21 -22.44 12.11
N GLU A 126 24.54 -21.48 11.44
CA GLU A 126 23.09 -21.24 11.59
C GLU A 126 22.26 -22.20 10.70
N ILE A 127 22.91 -22.89 9.76
CA ILE A 127 22.31 -23.84 8.83
C ILE A 127 23.02 -25.19 8.95
N TYR A 128 22.23 -26.27 8.99
CA TYR A 128 22.73 -27.65 9.05
C TYR A 128 21.96 -28.58 8.10
N LYS A 129 22.56 -29.72 7.74
CA LYS A 129 21.91 -30.76 6.91
C LYS A 129 21.16 -31.76 7.75
N GLY A 130 19.90 -32.03 7.42
CA GLY A 130 19.05 -33.00 8.15
C GLY A 130 18.05 -33.69 7.23
N GLY A 131 17.51 -34.83 7.68
CA GLY A 131 16.41 -35.51 6.98
C GLY A 131 15.05 -35.04 7.50
N TYR A 132 14.10 -34.82 6.58
CA TYR A 132 12.72 -34.53 6.94
C TYR A 132 11.75 -35.40 6.15
N GLU A 133 10.70 -35.84 6.81
CA GLU A 133 9.58 -36.53 6.20
C GLU A 133 8.28 -35.93 6.75
N GLY A 134 7.43 -35.35 5.89
CA GLY A 134 6.22 -34.71 6.35
C GLY A 134 5.24 -34.33 5.24
N PRO A 135 4.03 -33.92 5.65
CA PRO A 135 3.02 -33.46 4.71
C PRO A 135 3.41 -32.10 4.08
N TYR A 136 3.46 -32.06 2.77
CA TYR A 136 3.82 -30.88 1.98
C TYR A 136 2.65 -30.40 1.15
N CYS A 137 2.36 -29.11 1.20
CA CYS A 137 1.34 -28.46 0.36
C CYS A 137 1.99 -27.74 -0.82
N VAL A 138 1.84 -28.26 -2.02
CA VAL A 138 2.34 -27.62 -3.25
C VAL A 138 1.75 -26.23 -3.48
N GLY A 139 0.51 -25.99 -3.04
CA GLY A 139 -0.14 -24.69 -3.16
C GLY A 139 0.44 -23.59 -2.27
N CYS A 140 0.88 -23.96 -1.06
CA CYS A 140 1.59 -23.08 -0.12
C CYS A 140 3.11 -23.11 -0.33
N GLU A 141 3.61 -24.14 -1.02
CA GLU A 141 5.04 -24.47 -1.15
C GLU A 141 5.75 -24.63 0.21
N GLU A 142 5.07 -25.26 1.16
CA GLU A 142 5.59 -25.47 2.53
C GLU A 142 5.19 -26.81 3.12
N TYR A 143 6.00 -27.31 4.05
CA TYR A 143 5.61 -28.41 4.93
C TYR A 143 4.56 -27.94 5.92
N LYS A 144 3.57 -28.80 6.19
CA LYS A 144 2.44 -28.45 7.06
C LYS A 144 2.60 -29.09 8.44
N LEU A 145 2.43 -28.25 9.47
CA LEU A 145 2.32 -28.74 10.84
C LEU A 145 0.94 -29.42 11.05
N PRO A 146 0.81 -30.29 12.06
CA PRO A 146 -0.46 -30.96 12.33
C PRO A 146 -1.66 -30.02 12.47
N GLY A 147 -1.47 -28.82 13.03
CA GLY A 147 -2.51 -27.81 13.19
C GLY A 147 -2.92 -27.10 11.90
N ASP A 148 -2.14 -27.24 10.82
CA ASP A 148 -2.42 -26.63 9.51
C ASP A 148 -3.09 -27.61 8.53
N LEU A 149 -3.46 -28.80 9.02
CA LEU A 149 -4.12 -29.86 8.29
C LEU A 149 -5.57 -30.03 8.72
N ILE A 150 -6.42 -30.36 7.76
CA ILE A 150 -7.79 -30.82 7.97
C ILE A 150 -7.94 -32.24 7.39
N GLU A 151 -8.84 -33.03 7.93
CA GLU A 151 -9.11 -34.39 7.47
C GLU A 151 -10.42 -34.41 6.69
N ALA A 152 -10.37 -34.97 5.48
CA ALA A 152 -11.56 -35.21 4.67
C ALA A 152 -12.34 -36.44 5.18
N GLU A 153 -13.57 -36.62 4.72
CA GLU A 153 -14.42 -37.76 5.12
C GLU A 153 -13.82 -39.14 4.85
N ASP A 154 -12.93 -39.24 3.87
CA ASP A 154 -12.21 -40.45 3.48
C ASP A 154 -10.88 -40.65 4.24
N GLY A 155 -10.57 -39.78 5.20
CA GLY A 155 -9.31 -39.80 5.97
C GLY A 155 -8.14 -39.12 5.27
N THR A 156 -8.33 -38.54 4.08
CA THR A 156 -7.28 -37.84 3.35
C THR A 156 -6.91 -36.54 4.09
N LYS A 157 -5.61 -36.30 4.32
CA LYS A 157 -5.13 -35.04 4.90
C LYS A 157 -5.08 -33.95 3.84
N LEU A 158 -5.74 -32.84 4.13
CA LEU A 158 -5.83 -31.67 3.25
C LEU A 158 -5.16 -30.47 3.91
N CYS A 159 -4.55 -29.61 3.11
CA CYS A 159 -4.11 -28.29 3.56
C CYS A 159 -5.32 -27.44 3.96
N ALA A 160 -5.34 -26.89 5.17
CA ALA A 160 -6.44 -26.05 5.66
C ALA A 160 -6.68 -24.80 4.80
N VAL A 161 -5.64 -24.26 4.17
CA VAL A 161 -5.73 -23.07 3.31
C VAL A 161 -6.26 -23.41 1.93
N HIS A 162 -5.68 -24.40 1.25
CA HIS A 162 -6.01 -24.73 -0.15
C HIS A 162 -7.11 -25.78 -0.29
N LYS A 163 -7.46 -26.49 0.82
CA LYS A 163 -8.42 -27.61 0.83
C LYS A 163 -8.12 -28.69 -0.21
N LYS A 164 -6.81 -28.87 -0.51
CA LYS A 164 -6.29 -29.88 -1.43
C LYS A 164 -5.45 -30.90 -0.67
N PRO A 165 -5.36 -32.16 -1.16
CA PRO A 165 -4.50 -33.17 -0.58
C PRO A 165 -3.05 -32.69 -0.44
N VAL A 166 -2.39 -33.05 0.66
CA VAL A 166 -0.96 -32.83 0.86
C VAL A 166 -0.19 -34.07 0.39
N GLU A 167 1.01 -33.82 -0.13
CA GLU A 167 1.94 -34.90 -0.52
C GLU A 167 2.87 -35.19 0.66
N ILE A 168 3.21 -36.48 0.89
CA ILE A 168 4.24 -36.84 1.86
C ILE A 168 5.59 -36.79 1.15
N LEU A 169 6.40 -35.79 1.49
CA LEU A 169 7.76 -35.69 0.97
C LEU A 169 8.76 -36.19 2.02
N LYS A 170 9.76 -36.93 1.54
CA LYS A 170 10.91 -37.37 2.31
C LYS A 170 12.17 -36.91 1.60
N GLU A 171 12.86 -35.96 2.21
CA GLU A 171 14.05 -35.33 1.64
C GLU A 171 15.15 -35.18 2.69
N GLU A 172 16.41 -35.20 2.23
CA GLU A 172 17.52 -34.60 2.95
C GLU A 172 17.60 -33.12 2.56
N ASN A 173 17.37 -32.22 3.52
CA ASN A 173 17.36 -30.77 3.27
C ASN A 173 18.34 -30.05 4.19
N TYR A 174 18.59 -28.79 3.89
CA TYR A 174 19.25 -27.87 4.80
C TYR A 174 18.21 -27.17 5.67
N PHE A 175 18.54 -26.97 6.96
CA PHE A 175 17.66 -26.39 7.96
C PHE A 175 18.29 -25.17 8.60
N PHE A 176 17.54 -24.09 8.70
CA PHE A 176 17.87 -22.93 9.51
C PHE A 176 17.42 -23.17 10.95
N LYS A 177 18.27 -22.89 11.95
CA LYS A 177 18.02 -23.11 13.39
C LYS A 177 16.99 -22.12 13.95
N LEU A 178 15.81 -22.03 13.32
CA LEU A 178 14.75 -21.10 13.69
C LEU A 178 14.29 -21.28 15.14
N SER A 179 14.33 -22.52 15.67
CA SER A 179 13.92 -22.83 17.05
C SER A 179 14.71 -22.05 18.11
N GLU A 180 15.98 -21.69 17.84
CA GLU A 180 16.83 -20.92 18.75
C GLU A 180 16.42 -19.45 18.87
N TYR A 181 15.62 -18.95 17.92
CA TYR A 181 15.20 -17.54 17.86
C TYR A 181 13.89 -17.25 18.59
N GLY A 182 13.13 -18.26 19.02
CA GLY A 182 11.87 -18.07 19.71
C GLY A 182 11.93 -17.10 20.90
N PRO A 183 12.86 -17.32 21.88
CA PRO A 183 13.02 -16.40 23.01
C PRO A 183 13.41 -14.99 22.60
N LYS A 184 14.33 -14.83 21.64
CA LYS A 184 14.78 -13.52 21.12
C LYS A 184 13.65 -12.75 20.44
N LEU A 185 12.81 -13.45 19.68
CA LEU A 185 11.62 -12.88 19.03
C LEU A 185 10.59 -12.40 20.06
N LEU A 186 10.32 -13.19 21.09
CA LEU A 186 9.38 -12.79 22.15
C LEU A 186 9.86 -11.56 22.91
N GLU A 187 11.14 -11.49 23.25
CA GLU A 187 11.74 -10.28 23.86
C GLU A 187 11.64 -9.08 22.92
N PHE A 188 11.92 -9.27 21.63
CA PHE A 188 11.79 -8.22 20.62
C PHE A 188 10.37 -7.69 20.49
N TYR A 189 9.34 -8.58 20.47
CA TYR A 189 7.93 -8.16 20.38
C TYR A 189 7.46 -7.43 21.64
N GLU A 190 7.97 -7.79 22.82
CA GLU A 190 7.66 -7.10 24.06
C GLU A 190 8.26 -5.69 24.07
N ALA A 191 9.51 -5.55 23.63
CA ALA A 191 10.19 -4.26 23.51
C ALA A 191 9.61 -3.37 22.41
N ASN A 192 8.97 -3.95 21.38
CA ASN A 192 8.44 -3.25 20.21
C ASN A 192 6.95 -3.61 19.98
N PRO A 193 6.03 -3.13 20.82
CA PRO A 193 4.61 -3.51 20.75
C PRO A 193 3.91 -3.09 19.45
N GLY A 194 4.44 -2.08 18.73
CA GLY A 194 3.95 -1.61 17.43
C GLY A 194 4.51 -2.34 16.21
N PHE A 195 5.41 -3.32 16.41
CA PHE A 195 6.07 -4.02 15.31
C PHE A 195 5.09 -4.82 14.43
N ILE A 196 4.08 -5.45 15.00
CA ILE A 196 3.07 -6.24 14.28
C ILE A 196 1.72 -5.56 14.40
N GLN A 197 1.07 -5.29 13.27
CA GLN A 197 -0.27 -4.71 13.18
C GLN A 197 -1.17 -5.53 12.25
N PRO A 198 -2.48 -5.64 12.54
CA PRO A 198 -3.19 -5.13 13.72
C PRO A 198 -2.88 -5.97 14.98
N GLU A 199 -3.46 -5.58 16.12
CA GLU A 199 -3.26 -6.27 17.41
C GLU A 199 -3.65 -7.75 17.35
N SER A 200 -4.68 -8.10 16.60
CA SER A 200 -5.09 -9.50 16.38
C SER A 200 -3.98 -10.33 15.71
N ALA A 201 -3.29 -9.76 14.72
CA ALA A 201 -2.14 -10.39 14.06
C ALA A 201 -0.96 -10.55 15.03
N ARG A 202 -0.69 -9.52 15.86
CA ARG A 202 0.33 -9.60 16.90
C ARG A 202 0.05 -10.74 17.88
N ASN A 203 -1.19 -10.84 18.35
CA ASN A 203 -1.60 -11.88 19.28
C ASN A 203 -1.46 -13.29 18.68
N GLU A 204 -1.80 -13.47 17.39
CA GLU A 204 -1.59 -14.72 16.66
C GLU A 204 -0.11 -15.10 16.62
N VAL A 205 0.77 -14.19 16.21
CA VAL A 205 2.21 -14.44 16.08
C VAL A 205 2.84 -14.74 17.44
N VAL A 206 2.54 -13.94 18.46
CA VAL A 206 3.08 -14.15 19.81
C VAL A 206 2.65 -15.52 20.37
N ASN A 207 1.39 -15.91 20.17
CA ASN A 207 0.92 -17.22 20.61
C ASN A 207 1.57 -18.36 19.82
N PHE A 208 1.79 -18.18 18.52
CA PHE A 208 2.50 -19.17 17.70
C PHE A 208 3.94 -19.37 18.18
N VAL A 209 4.70 -18.30 18.42
CA VAL A 209 6.08 -18.39 18.88
C VAL A 209 6.17 -18.98 20.30
N LYS A 210 5.21 -18.68 21.19
CA LYS A 210 5.14 -19.25 22.54
C LYS A 210 4.91 -20.78 22.58
N GLN A 211 4.34 -21.35 21.54
CA GLN A 211 4.17 -22.81 21.42
C GLN A 211 5.48 -23.54 21.14
N GLY A 212 6.55 -22.79 20.82
CA GLY A 212 7.84 -23.32 20.39
C GLY A 212 7.96 -23.33 18.86
N LEU A 213 9.12 -22.92 18.38
CA LEU A 213 9.44 -22.94 16.95
C LEU A 213 10.21 -24.21 16.62
N GLU A 214 9.97 -24.77 15.44
CA GLU A 214 10.76 -25.85 14.85
C GLU A 214 11.76 -25.25 13.85
N ASP A 215 12.87 -25.97 13.61
CA ASP A 215 13.84 -25.57 12.61
C ASP A 215 13.24 -25.61 11.21
N LEU A 216 13.58 -24.61 10.42
CA LEU A 216 12.98 -24.39 9.10
C LEU A 216 13.78 -25.06 7.99
N SER A 217 13.17 -25.95 7.22
CA SER A 217 13.76 -26.49 6.00
C SER A 217 13.88 -25.40 4.92
N ILE A 218 15.11 -25.02 4.58
CA ILE A 218 15.44 -23.90 3.68
C ILE A 218 15.92 -24.33 2.30
N SER A 219 15.86 -25.61 1.95
CA SER A 219 16.24 -26.10 0.64
C SER A 219 15.27 -27.15 0.10
N ARG A 220 15.29 -27.36 -1.21
CA ARG A 220 14.52 -28.39 -1.92
C ARG A 220 15.44 -29.07 -2.93
N SER A 221 15.27 -30.40 -3.12
CA SER A 221 16.02 -31.20 -4.07
C SER A 221 15.15 -31.89 -5.13
N THR A 222 13.82 -31.72 -5.03
CA THR A 222 12.84 -32.39 -5.92
C THR A 222 12.55 -31.62 -7.22
N PHE A 223 13.02 -30.39 -7.33
CA PHE A 223 12.94 -29.56 -8.54
C PHE A 223 14.14 -28.60 -8.59
N ASP A 224 14.37 -28.00 -9.75
CA ASP A 224 15.55 -27.16 -10.04
C ASP A 224 15.24 -25.69 -10.36
N TRP A 225 13.97 -25.29 -10.39
CA TRP A 225 13.59 -23.90 -10.63
C TRP A 225 13.63 -23.08 -9.33
N GLY A 226 14.80 -22.51 -9.04
CA GLY A 226 15.11 -21.73 -7.83
C GLY A 226 16.56 -21.27 -7.82
N VAL A 227 16.96 -20.54 -6.78
CA VAL A 227 18.35 -20.14 -6.56
C VAL A 227 19.13 -21.36 -6.05
N PRO A 228 20.22 -21.79 -6.73
CA PRO A 228 21.01 -22.93 -6.26
C PRO A 228 21.65 -22.66 -4.89
N VAL A 229 21.70 -23.68 -4.05
CA VAL A 229 22.45 -23.64 -2.77
C VAL A 229 23.95 -23.59 -3.09
N PRO A 230 24.71 -22.59 -2.60
CA PRO A 230 26.10 -22.36 -3.03
C PRO A 230 27.06 -23.53 -2.78
N TRP A 231 26.86 -24.29 -1.72
CA TRP A 231 27.71 -25.43 -1.33
C TRP A 231 27.15 -26.80 -1.77
N ASP A 232 25.94 -26.85 -2.35
CA ASP A 232 25.30 -28.11 -2.81
C ASP A 232 24.31 -27.81 -3.96
N GLU A 233 24.79 -27.76 -5.18
CA GLU A 233 24.00 -27.41 -6.39
C GLU A 233 22.85 -28.39 -6.71
N LYS A 234 22.75 -29.52 -5.99
CA LYS A 234 21.60 -30.43 -6.10
C LYS A 234 20.36 -29.90 -5.41
N HIS A 235 20.53 -28.86 -4.58
CA HIS A 235 19.47 -28.20 -3.87
C HIS A 235 19.24 -26.78 -4.41
N VAL A 236 17.98 -26.35 -4.43
CA VAL A 236 17.61 -24.94 -4.59
C VAL A 236 17.15 -24.39 -3.24
N ILE A 237 17.37 -23.11 -3.05
CA ILE A 237 16.93 -22.38 -1.85
C ILE A 237 15.40 -22.36 -1.85
N TYR A 238 14.82 -22.57 -0.69
CA TYR A 238 13.38 -22.53 -0.46
C TYR A 238 12.81 -21.18 -0.86
N VAL A 239 11.74 -21.18 -1.68
CA VAL A 239 11.16 -20.00 -2.30
C VAL A 239 10.87 -18.85 -1.32
N TRP A 240 10.42 -19.13 -0.10
CA TRP A 240 10.16 -18.10 0.90
C TRP A 240 11.43 -17.46 1.47
N ILE A 241 12.52 -18.20 1.59
CA ILE A 241 13.83 -17.65 1.97
C ILE A 241 14.35 -16.73 0.89
N ASP A 242 14.30 -17.20 -0.36
CA ASP A 242 14.61 -16.42 -1.56
C ASP A 242 13.76 -15.14 -1.61
N ALA A 243 12.44 -15.27 -1.54
CA ALA A 243 11.51 -14.16 -1.59
C ALA A 243 11.75 -13.11 -0.49
N LEU A 244 11.92 -13.51 0.78
CA LEU A 244 12.11 -12.56 1.89
C LEU A 244 13.36 -11.70 1.74
N LEU A 245 14.40 -12.21 1.11
CA LEU A 245 15.64 -11.49 0.88
C LEU A 245 15.53 -10.33 -0.11
N ASN A 246 14.44 -10.25 -0.89
CA ASN A 246 14.21 -9.15 -1.81
C ASN A 246 14.30 -7.78 -1.12
N TYR A 247 13.81 -7.67 0.11
CA TYR A 247 13.79 -6.42 0.88
C TYR A 247 15.18 -5.87 1.20
N ALA A 248 16.20 -6.72 1.25
CA ALA A 248 17.59 -6.34 1.44
C ALA A 248 18.32 -6.19 0.10
N THR A 249 18.11 -7.12 -0.84
CA THR A 249 18.83 -7.15 -2.11
C THR A 249 18.45 -5.98 -3.02
N ALA A 250 17.19 -5.56 -3.03
CA ALA A 250 16.72 -4.43 -3.83
C ALA A 250 17.36 -3.08 -3.43
N VAL A 251 17.78 -2.97 -2.18
CA VAL A 251 18.40 -1.77 -1.66
C VAL A 251 19.92 -1.86 -1.52
N GLY A 252 20.54 -2.92 -2.09
CA GLY A 252 21.98 -3.01 -2.30
C GLY A 252 22.75 -3.81 -1.24
N TYR A 253 22.12 -4.78 -0.58
CA TYR A 253 22.82 -5.71 0.32
C TYR A 253 24.06 -6.30 -0.36
N ASN A 254 25.24 -6.18 0.26
CA ASN A 254 26.56 -6.59 -0.24
C ASN A 254 26.94 -6.09 -1.65
N GLU A 255 26.19 -5.17 -2.23
CA GLU A 255 26.45 -4.62 -3.57
C GLU A 255 26.67 -3.10 -3.53
N ASN A 256 25.85 -2.38 -2.79
CA ASN A 256 25.91 -0.93 -2.63
C ASN A 256 25.72 -0.55 -1.16
N PRO A 257 26.80 -0.52 -0.36
CA PRO A 257 26.74 -0.24 1.07
C PRO A 257 26.10 1.10 1.42
N GLU A 258 26.35 2.14 0.61
CA GLU A 258 25.80 3.48 0.83
C GLU A 258 24.27 3.48 0.71
N LYS A 259 23.73 2.93 -0.39
CA LYS A 259 22.28 2.79 -0.58
C LYS A 259 21.65 1.89 0.48
N PHE A 260 22.35 0.80 0.85
CA PHE A 260 21.86 -0.13 1.87
C PHE A 260 21.75 0.57 3.24
N GLU A 261 22.79 1.28 3.67
CA GLU A 261 22.79 2.00 4.96
C GLU A 261 21.73 3.11 4.98
N GLU A 262 21.55 3.80 3.86
CA GLU A 262 20.57 4.88 3.71
C GLU A 262 19.12 4.36 3.74
N THR A 263 18.86 3.15 3.27
CA THR A 263 17.49 2.68 3.00
C THR A 263 17.07 1.53 3.92
N PHE A 264 17.95 0.55 4.18
CA PHE A 264 17.63 -0.62 5.00
C PHE A 264 17.72 -0.33 6.51
N PRO A 265 16.86 -0.87 7.37
CA PRO A 265 15.74 -1.76 7.09
C PRO A 265 14.49 -1.00 6.66
N ALA A 266 13.47 -1.73 6.18
CA ALA A 266 12.18 -1.17 5.87
C ALA A 266 11.52 -0.55 7.12
N ASN A 267 10.89 0.62 6.96
CA ASN A 267 10.05 1.22 7.99
C ASN A 267 8.75 0.43 8.13
N VAL A 268 8.22 -0.07 7.00
CA VAL A 268 7.00 -0.86 7.00
C VAL A 268 6.98 -1.88 5.86
N HIS A 269 6.64 -3.11 6.20
CA HIS A 269 6.21 -4.15 5.28
C HIS A 269 4.68 -4.20 5.30
N LEU A 270 4.02 -3.84 4.19
CA LEU A 270 2.58 -4.05 4.01
C LEU A 270 2.39 -5.44 3.42
N ILE A 271 1.60 -6.29 4.05
CA ILE A 271 1.46 -7.70 3.64
C ILE A 271 0.02 -8.18 3.77
N GLY A 272 -0.33 -9.29 3.09
CA GLY A 272 -1.54 -10.04 3.39
C GLY A 272 -1.38 -10.87 4.67
N LYS A 273 -2.45 -11.06 5.44
CA LYS A 273 -2.40 -11.83 6.69
C LYS A 273 -2.01 -13.30 6.51
N ASP A 274 -2.14 -13.85 5.32
CA ASP A 274 -1.76 -15.22 4.96
C ASP A 274 -0.24 -15.45 4.94
N ILE A 275 0.55 -14.40 4.82
CA ILE A 275 2.01 -14.46 4.83
C ILE A 275 2.63 -13.82 6.10
N LEU A 276 1.82 -13.64 7.13
CA LEU A 276 2.21 -12.97 8.37
C LEU A 276 3.39 -13.64 9.07
N ARG A 277 3.38 -14.98 9.20
CA ARG A 277 4.44 -15.71 9.90
C ARG A 277 5.79 -15.60 9.21
N PHE A 278 5.82 -15.54 7.88
CA PHE A 278 7.06 -15.34 7.12
C PHE A 278 7.70 -13.99 7.44
N HIS A 279 6.91 -12.91 7.49
CA HIS A 279 7.41 -11.56 7.71
C HIS A 279 7.61 -11.19 9.18
N ALA A 280 6.84 -11.77 10.09
CA ALA A 280 6.91 -11.43 11.50
C ALA A 280 7.77 -12.40 12.33
N VAL A 281 8.03 -13.64 11.86
CA VAL A 281 8.83 -14.65 12.57
C VAL A 281 10.11 -14.97 11.80
N ILE A 282 9.98 -15.50 10.57
CA ILE A 282 11.13 -16.03 9.82
C ILE A 282 12.08 -14.90 9.41
N TRP A 283 11.56 -13.84 8.81
CA TRP A 283 12.36 -12.70 8.36
C TRP A 283 13.14 -12.02 9.49
N PRO A 284 12.53 -11.65 10.63
CA PRO A 284 13.27 -11.14 11.77
C PRO A 284 14.33 -12.10 12.33
N ALA A 285 14.02 -13.40 12.41
CA ALA A 285 14.97 -14.39 12.88
C ALA A 285 16.21 -14.49 11.98
N MET A 286 16.02 -14.50 10.66
CA MET A 286 17.12 -14.50 9.68
C MET A 286 17.98 -13.24 9.78
N LEU A 287 17.36 -12.08 9.96
CA LEU A 287 18.07 -10.82 10.16
C LEU A 287 18.86 -10.82 11.47
N MET A 288 18.27 -11.31 12.56
CA MET A 288 18.99 -11.46 13.84
C MET A 288 20.18 -12.40 13.72
N ALA A 289 20.03 -13.52 12.99
CA ALA A 289 21.12 -14.47 12.72
C ALA A 289 22.25 -13.81 11.92
N GLN A 290 21.92 -12.98 10.96
CA GLN A 290 22.89 -12.25 10.13
C GLN A 290 23.52 -11.07 10.88
N GLY A 291 22.91 -10.59 11.97
CA GLY A 291 23.33 -9.39 12.69
C GLY A 291 22.85 -8.09 12.03
N LEU A 292 21.78 -8.18 11.25
CA LEU A 292 21.15 -7.06 10.56
C LEU A 292 19.97 -6.49 11.37
N PRO A 293 19.65 -5.20 11.21
CA PRO A 293 18.51 -4.58 11.87
C PRO A 293 17.18 -5.15 11.34
N VAL A 294 16.21 -5.32 12.26
CA VAL A 294 14.86 -5.79 11.96
C VAL A 294 14.01 -4.61 11.44
N PRO A 295 13.02 -4.86 10.55
CA PRO A 295 12.09 -3.82 10.08
C PRO A 295 11.36 -3.09 11.21
N GLY A 296 10.93 -1.86 10.95
CA GLY A 296 10.18 -1.07 11.92
C GLY A 296 8.79 -1.62 12.19
N ARG A 297 8.12 -2.15 11.15
CA ARG A 297 6.72 -2.60 11.25
C ARG A 297 6.36 -3.63 10.19
N VAL A 298 5.53 -4.59 10.58
CA VAL A 298 4.81 -5.51 9.69
C VAL A 298 3.32 -5.24 9.85
N ALA A 299 2.71 -4.68 8.81
CA ALA A 299 1.29 -4.32 8.80
C ALA A 299 0.51 -5.26 7.87
N ALA A 300 -0.28 -6.15 8.48
CA ALA A 300 -1.03 -7.16 7.76
C ALA A 300 -2.43 -6.65 7.41
N ASN A 301 -2.76 -6.59 6.13
CA ASN A 301 -4.14 -6.38 5.68
C ASN A 301 -4.94 -7.69 5.72
N GLY A 302 -6.25 -7.56 5.94
CA GLY A 302 -7.20 -8.66 5.87
C GLY A 302 -7.46 -9.12 4.44
N TRP A 303 -8.28 -10.14 4.30
CA TRP A 303 -8.72 -10.61 3.00
C TRP A 303 -9.77 -9.70 2.39
N LEU A 304 -9.67 -9.51 1.10
CA LEU A 304 -10.74 -8.91 0.30
C LEU A 304 -11.69 -10.01 -0.15
N MET A 305 -12.96 -9.88 0.22
CA MET A 305 -14.02 -10.83 -0.11
C MET A 305 -14.95 -10.25 -1.18
N VAL A 306 -15.52 -11.12 -2.01
CA VAL A 306 -16.56 -10.77 -2.98
C VAL A 306 -17.76 -11.64 -2.72
N GLY A 307 -18.95 -11.03 -2.52
CA GLY A 307 -20.16 -11.78 -2.21
C GLY A 307 -20.13 -12.55 -0.88
N GLY A 308 -19.25 -12.16 0.06
CA GLY A 308 -19.10 -12.81 1.37
C GLY A 308 -18.13 -14.00 1.42
N GLU A 309 -17.52 -14.39 0.28
CA GLU A 309 -16.51 -15.45 0.22
C GLU A 309 -15.11 -14.86 -0.04
N LYS A 310 -14.08 -15.51 0.52
CA LYS A 310 -12.69 -15.15 0.24
C LYS A 310 -12.42 -15.27 -1.26
N MET A 311 -11.84 -14.24 -1.86
CA MET A 311 -11.34 -14.29 -3.23
C MET A 311 -10.26 -15.37 -3.32
N SER A 312 -10.60 -16.52 -3.89
CA SER A 312 -9.66 -17.59 -4.23
C SER A 312 -9.67 -17.79 -5.75
N LYS A 313 -8.56 -18.27 -6.30
CA LYS A 313 -8.39 -18.46 -7.75
C LYS A 313 -9.42 -19.40 -8.40
N SER A 314 -10.06 -20.25 -7.60
CA SER A 314 -11.09 -21.20 -8.07
C SER A 314 -12.53 -20.65 -7.94
N ASN A 315 -12.74 -19.61 -7.13
CA ASN A 315 -14.04 -18.97 -6.88
C ASN A 315 -14.05 -17.50 -7.31
N LEU A 316 -13.05 -17.07 -8.06
CA LEU A 316 -13.03 -15.73 -8.65
C LEU A 316 -14.15 -15.63 -9.66
N THR A 317 -15.21 -15.03 -9.24
CA THR A 317 -16.01 -14.21 -10.11
C THR A 317 -15.03 -13.26 -10.79
N GLY A 318 -14.77 -13.41 -12.07
CA GLY A 318 -13.68 -12.82 -12.85
C GLY A 318 -13.55 -11.29 -12.85
N ILE A 319 -13.81 -10.61 -11.72
CA ILE A 319 -13.69 -9.15 -11.57
C ILE A 319 -12.20 -8.78 -11.49
N LYS A 320 -11.75 -8.10 -12.51
CA LYS A 320 -10.38 -7.55 -12.59
C LYS A 320 -10.38 -6.09 -12.09
N PRO A 321 -9.23 -5.58 -11.60
CA PRO A 321 -9.11 -4.15 -11.29
C PRO A 321 -9.56 -3.25 -12.44
N GLN A 322 -9.24 -3.63 -13.69
CA GLN A 322 -9.60 -2.89 -14.89
C GLN A 322 -11.11 -2.79 -15.12
N ASP A 323 -11.89 -3.80 -14.71
CA ASP A 323 -13.36 -3.77 -14.83
C ASP A 323 -13.93 -2.64 -13.96
N LEU A 324 -13.39 -2.48 -12.74
CA LEU A 324 -13.79 -1.43 -11.83
C LEU A 324 -13.31 -0.05 -12.27
N THR A 325 -12.04 0.05 -12.69
CA THR A 325 -11.48 1.34 -13.11
C THR A 325 -12.10 1.84 -14.41
N SER A 326 -12.52 0.96 -15.32
CA SER A 326 -13.24 1.33 -16.54
C SER A 326 -14.61 1.93 -16.25
N HIS A 327 -15.25 1.52 -15.15
CA HIS A 327 -16.58 2.01 -14.76
C HIS A 327 -16.51 3.25 -13.84
N PHE A 328 -15.63 3.22 -12.84
CA PHE A 328 -15.55 4.25 -11.78
C PHE A 328 -14.39 5.24 -11.96
N GLY A 329 -13.40 4.91 -12.78
CA GLY A 329 -12.14 5.61 -12.87
C GLY A 329 -11.09 5.12 -11.86
N VAL A 330 -9.82 5.40 -12.16
CA VAL A 330 -8.67 4.93 -11.36
C VAL A 330 -8.68 5.55 -9.96
N ASP A 331 -8.89 6.85 -9.86
CA ASP A 331 -8.85 7.56 -8.57
C ASP A 331 -10.00 7.13 -7.65
N ALA A 332 -11.19 6.89 -8.19
CA ALA A 332 -12.31 6.35 -7.41
C ALA A 332 -12.02 4.92 -6.92
N TYR A 333 -11.35 4.10 -7.74
CA TYR A 333 -10.90 2.77 -7.34
C TYR A 333 -9.91 2.83 -6.18
N ARG A 334 -8.86 3.67 -6.27
CA ARG A 334 -7.85 3.88 -5.24
C ARG A 334 -8.48 4.33 -3.92
N TRP A 335 -9.37 5.32 -4.00
CA TRP A 335 -10.11 5.84 -2.86
C TRP A 335 -11.04 4.81 -2.22
N TYR A 336 -11.83 4.08 -3.04
CA TYR A 336 -12.88 3.20 -2.53
C TYR A 336 -12.36 2.14 -1.57
N PHE A 337 -11.33 1.40 -1.97
CA PHE A 337 -10.83 0.29 -1.15
C PHE A 337 -10.24 0.76 0.17
N LEU A 338 -9.57 1.89 0.20
CA LEU A 338 -9.01 2.46 1.42
C LEU A 338 -10.07 3.16 2.29
N ARG A 339 -11.16 3.64 1.67
CA ARG A 339 -12.27 4.30 2.34
C ARG A 339 -13.29 3.29 2.90
N ALA A 340 -13.56 2.20 2.19
CA ALA A 340 -14.59 1.22 2.54
C ALA A 340 -14.08 0.18 3.54
N ILE A 341 -12.78 -0.15 3.52
CA ILE A 341 -12.20 -1.24 4.29
C ILE A 341 -11.20 -0.68 5.30
N ALA A 342 -11.40 -0.96 6.59
CA ALA A 342 -10.41 -0.66 7.60
C ALA A 342 -9.16 -1.54 7.37
N PHE A 343 -7.99 -0.91 7.19
CA PHE A 343 -6.74 -1.63 6.95
C PHE A 343 -6.44 -2.55 8.14
N GLY A 344 -6.13 -3.82 7.85
CA GLY A 344 -5.95 -4.85 8.89
C GLY A 344 -7.18 -5.70 9.17
N GLN A 345 -8.37 -5.34 8.65
CA GLN A 345 -9.58 -6.12 8.77
C GLN A 345 -9.95 -6.78 7.44
N ASP A 346 -10.71 -7.88 7.48
CA ASP A 346 -11.32 -8.44 6.28
C ASP A 346 -12.36 -7.47 5.74
N GLY A 347 -12.36 -7.28 4.44
CA GLY A 347 -13.30 -6.39 3.75
C GLY A 347 -14.11 -7.10 2.68
N SER A 348 -15.30 -6.60 2.41
CA SER A 348 -16.15 -7.10 1.34
C SER A 348 -16.36 -6.01 0.29
N PHE A 349 -16.21 -6.39 -0.98
CA PHE A 349 -16.55 -5.56 -2.12
C PHE A 349 -17.96 -5.92 -2.63
N SER A 350 -18.74 -4.89 -2.97
CA SER A 350 -19.92 -5.04 -3.82
C SER A 350 -20.07 -3.84 -4.76
N TRP A 351 -20.64 -4.07 -5.94
CA TRP A 351 -20.93 -3.03 -6.91
C TRP A 351 -21.89 -1.98 -6.35
N GLU A 352 -22.88 -2.41 -5.56
CA GLU A 352 -23.88 -1.55 -4.94
C GLU A 352 -23.24 -0.58 -3.94
N ASP A 353 -22.36 -1.08 -3.04
CA ASP A 353 -21.68 -0.22 -2.06
C ASP A 353 -20.74 0.76 -2.76
N PHE A 354 -19.98 0.32 -3.77
CA PHE A 354 -19.10 1.22 -4.51
C PHE A 354 -19.91 2.33 -5.22
N THR A 355 -20.98 1.95 -5.94
CA THR A 355 -21.85 2.91 -6.64
C THR A 355 -22.47 3.91 -5.66
N ALA A 356 -22.96 3.43 -4.50
CA ALA A 356 -23.56 4.29 -3.49
C ALA A 356 -22.56 5.30 -2.92
N ARG A 357 -21.35 4.86 -2.57
CA ARG A 357 -20.29 5.73 -2.05
C ARG A 357 -19.75 6.68 -3.11
N TYR A 358 -19.51 6.22 -4.33
CA TYR A 358 -19.12 7.06 -5.45
C TYR A 358 -20.11 8.20 -5.66
N THR A 359 -21.40 7.86 -5.68
CA THR A 359 -22.46 8.84 -5.92
C THR A 359 -22.58 9.83 -4.77
N SER A 360 -22.58 9.37 -3.52
CA SER A 360 -22.78 10.25 -2.36
C SER A 360 -21.54 11.05 -2.02
N GLU A 361 -20.38 10.39 -1.86
CA GLU A 361 -19.18 11.03 -1.32
C GLU A 361 -18.36 11.72 -2.43
N LEU A 362 -18.09 11.02 -3.56
CA LEU A 362 -17.26 11.58 -4.62
C LEU A 362 -18.03 12.55 -5.52
N ALA A 363 -19.16 12.13 -6.10
CA ALA A 363 -19.89 12.96 -7.06
C ALA A 363 -20.67 14.10 -6.37
N ASN A 364 -21.46 13.79 -5.33
CA ASN A 364 -22.35 14.76 -4.70
C ASN A 364 -21.63 15.66 -3.69
N ASP A 365 -20.83 15.09 -2.77
CA ASP A 365 -20.17 15.89 -1.73
C ASP A 365 -18.96 16.63 -2.30
N TYR A 366 -18.01 15.93 -2.94
CA TYR A 366 -16.74 16.52 -3.36
C TYR A 366 -16.80 17.15 -4.77
N GLY A 367 -17.20 16.39 -5.77
CA GLY A 367 -17.24 16.86 -7.17
C GLY A 367 -18.21 18.01 -7.39
N ASN A 368 -19.41 17.96 -6.78
CA ASN A 368 -20.38 19.03 -6.85
C ASN A 368 -19.92 20.30 -6.12
N LEU A 369 -19.23 20.16 -4.96
CA LEU A 369 -18.64 21.29 -4.26
C LEU A 369 -17.65 22.04 -5.16
N ALA A 370 -16.70 21.32 -5.76
CA ALA A 370 -15.70 21.90 -6.67
C ALA A 370 -16.36 22.63 -7.86
N SER A 371 -17.33 21.96 -8.51
CA SER A 371 -18.04 22.54 -9.67
C SER A 371 -18.86 23.77 -9.29
N ARG A 372 -19.53 23.77 -8.13
CA ARG A 372 -20.33 24.92 -7.64
C ARG A 372 -19.45 26.12 -7.33
N VAL A 373 -18.32 25.91 -6.63
CA VAL A 373 -17.40 27.00 -6.29
C VAL A 373 -16.83 27.64 -7.55
N ALA A 374 -16.31 26.84 -8.48
CA ALA A 374 -15.79 27.33 -9.75
C ALA A 374 -16.84 28.10 -10.57
N ALA A 375 -18.08 27.56 -10.63
CA ALA A 375 -19.18 28.23 -11.35
C ALA A 375 -19.58 29.57 -10.70
N MET A 376 -19.58 29.67 -9.36
CA MET A 376 -19.92 30.91 -8.67
C MET A 376 -18.81 31.96 -8.79
N VAL A 377 -17.54 31.57 -8.71
CA VAL A 377 -16.42 32.49 -8.98
C VAL A 377 -16.47 32.98 -10.43
N GLY A 378 -16.71 32.09 -11.39
CA GLY A 378 -16.90 32.47 -12.79
C GLY A 378 -18.04 33.43 -12.99
N LYS A 379 -19.19 33.17 -12.36
CA LYS A 379 -20.39 33.98 -12.53
C LYS A 379 -20.32 35.38 -11.89
N TYR A 380 -19.77 35.45 -10.66
CA TYR A 380 -19.84 36.65 -9.85
C TYR A 380 -18.57 37.49 -9.89
N PHE A 381 -17.42 36.88 -10.22
CA PHE A 381 -16.11 37.54 -10.26
C PHE A 381 -15.35 37.31 -11.59
N GLY A 382 -16.05 36.88 -12.64
CA GLY A 382 -15.44 36.73 -13.96
C GLY A 382 -14.34 35.65 -14.05
N GLY A 383 -14.28 34.76 -13.08
CA GLY A 383 -13.23 33.72 -13.01
C GLY A 383 -11.98 34.14 -12.23
N GLU A 384 -11.94 35.37 -11.72
CA GLU A 384 -10.84 35.85 -10.87
C GLU A 384 -11.21 35.63 -9.38
N LEU A 385 -10.37 34.94 -8.63
CA LEU A 385 -10.61 34.70 -7.21
C LEU A 385 -10.59 36.01 -6.42
N PRO A 386 -11.69 36.42 -5.74
CA PRO A 386 -11.70 37.65 -4.97
C PRO A 386 -10.81 37.53 -3.71
N ALA A 387 -10.35 38.66 -3.19
CA ALA A 387 -9.74 38.73 -1.88
C ALA A 387 -10.79 38.53 -0.78
N SER A 388 -10.45 37.80 0.30
CA SER A 388 -11.27 37.82 1.53
C SER A 388 -11.22 39.20 2.15
N ALA A 389 -12.38 39.72 2.52
CA ALA A 389 -12.46 41.05 3.13
C ALA A 389 -12.25 41.03 4.64
N ALA A 390 -12.90 40.07 5.34
CA ALA A 390 -12.76 39.86 6.78
C ALA A 390 -13.35 38.49 7.18
N ASP A 391 -12.65 37.77 8.03
CA ASP A 391 -13.13 36.49 8.55
C ASP A 391 -14.02 36.73 9.76
N GLY A 392 -15.23 36.14 9.73
CA GLY A 392 -16.14 36.03 10.87
C GLY A 392 -15.98 34.70 11.58
N ASP A 393 -16.90 34.42 12.50
CA ASP A 393 -16.90 33.17 13.29
C ASP A 393 -17.11 31.94 12.40
N ALA A 394 -17.89 32.06 11.31
CA ALA A 394 -18.12 30.97 10.36
C ALA A 394 -16.84 30.60 9.59
N GLU A 395 -16.06 31.56 9.14
CA GLU A 395 -14.79 31.37 8.45
C GLU A 395 -13.74 30.77 9.39
N LYS A 396 -13.68 31.25 10.63
CA LYS A 396 -12.80 30.66 11.66
C LYS A 396 -13.14 29.21 11.95
N ALA A 397 -14.44 28.87 12.01
CA ALA A 397 -14.86 27.47 12.18
C ALA A 397 -14.40 26.57 11.01
N ILE A 398 -14.38 27.08 9.79
CA ILE A 398 -13.81 26.35 8.63
C ILE A 398 -12.29 26.20 8.78
N GLN A 399 -11.57 27.24 9.20
CA GLN A 399 -10.11 27.18 9.43
C GLN A 399 -9.75 26.17 10.52
N ASP A 400 -10.48 26.16 11.63
CA ASP A 400 -10.31 25.21 12.73
C ASP A 400 -10.63 23.76 12.27
N GLY A 401 -11.68 23.60 11.48
CA GLY A 401 -12.06 22.33 10.86
C GLY A 401 -10.97 21.79 9.93
N LEU A 402 -10.37 22.66 9.12
CA LEU A 402 -9.24 22.31 8.28
C LEU A 402 -8.02 21.86 9.10
N ALA A 403 -7.64 22.64 10.10
CA ALA A 403 -6.50 22.30 10.95
C ALA A 403 -6.69 20.93 11.63
N LYS A 404 -7.89 20.64 12.09
CA LYS A 404 -8.25 19.34 12.66
C LYS A 404 -8.18 18.22 11.61
N ALA A 405 -8.72 18.45 10.41
CA ALA A 405 -8.69 17.45 9.34
C ALA A 405 -7.26 17.10 8.92
N VAL A 406 -6.38 18.11 8.76
CA VAL A 406 -4.96 17.91 8.44
C VAL A 406 -4.26 17.11 9.53
N ALA A 407 -4.39 17.51 10.80
CA ALA A 407 -3.74 16.82 11.90
C ALA A 407 -4.23 15.37 12.04
N THR A 408 -5.54 15.13 11.87
CA THR A 408 -6.12 13.79 11.94
C THR A 408 -5.67 12.93 10.77
N ALA A 409 -5.74 13.44 9.54
CA ALA A 409 -5.33 12.69 8.35
C ALA A 409 -3.83 12.34 8.41
N ASP A 410 -2.99 13.28 8.85
CA ASP A 410 -1.55 13.07 8.97
C ASP A 410 -1.19 12.00 10.00
N ALA A 411 -1.81 12.02 11.17
CA ALA A 411 -1.63 10.98 12.18
C ALA A 411 -2.16 9.62 11.72
N LYS A 412 -3.36 9.59 11.15
CA LYS A 412 -4.04 8.34 10.77
C LYS A 412 -3.38 7.65 9.57
N ILE A 413 -3.09 8.37 8.50
CA ILE A 413 -2.47 7.81 7.30
C ILE A 413 -0.97 7.60 7.51
N GLY A 414 -0.26 8.65 7.95
CA GLY A 414 1.19 8.64 8.00
C GLY A 414 1.77 7.80 9.14
N GLU A 415 1.11 7.77 10.32
CA GLU A 415 1.68 7.09 11.48
C GLU A 415 0.95 5.78 11.82
N GLU A 416 -0.39 5.79 11.78
CA GLU A 416 -1.18 4.66 12.26
C GLU A 416 -1.54 3.65 11.17
N LEU A 417 -1.40 3.99 9.89
CA LEU A 417 -1.85 3.21 8.72
C LEU A 417 -3.38 3.00 8.72
N ASP A 418 -4.12 3.88 9.39
CA ASP A 418 -5.57 3.91 9.37
C ASP A 418 -6.07 4.82 8.24
N PHE A 419 -5.91 4.32 7.01
CA PHE A 419 -6.30 5.04 5.79
C PHE A 419 -7.78 5.46 5.82
N GLN A 420 -8.65 4.58 6.32
CA GLN A 420 -10.08 4.83 6.39
C GLN A 420 -10.40 6.06 7.27
N ALA A 421 -9.86 6.11 8.48
CA ALA A 421 -10.11 7.23 9.38
C ALA A 421 -9.49 8.54 8.86
N GLY A 422 -8.31 8.47 8.24
CA GLY A 422 -7.68 9.64 7.62
C GLY A 422 -8.51 10.20 6.46
N ILE A 423 -8.99 9.34 5.57
CA ILE A 423 -9.88 9.73 4.46
C ILE A 423 -11.20 10.30 4.99
N LEU A 424 -11.79 9.68 6.00
CA LEU A 424 -13.00 10.18 6.65
C LEU A 424 -12.82 11.59 7.19
N ALA A 425 -11.72 11.88 7.85
CA ALA A 425 -11.44 13.22 8.39
C ALA A 425 -11.41 14.28 7.29
N ILE A 426 -10.84 13.96 6.11
CA ILE A 426 -10.83 14.86 4.95
C ILE A 426 -12.25 15.07 4.41
N PHE A 427 -13.02 13.99 4.26
CA PHE A 427 -14.41 14.08 3.73
C PHE A 427 -15.38 14.72 4.71
N ASP A 428 -15.18 14.59 6.00
CA ASP A 428 -15.96 15.34 7.01
C ASP A 428 -15.70 16.85 6.90
N PHE A 429 -14.45 17.26 6.61
CA PHE A 429 -14.15 18.65 6.29
C PHE A 429 -14.83 19.10 4.98
N VAL A 430 -14.84 18.29 3.91
CA VAL A 430 -15.59 18.58 2.68
C VAL A 430 -17.08 18.81 2.97
N LYS A 431 -17.69 17.99 3.84
CA LYS A 431 -19.09 18.18 4.27
C LYS A 431 -19.27 19.47 5.05
N GLN A 432 -18.33 19.83 5.92
CA GLN A 432 -18.37 21.09 6.65
C GLN A 432 -18.36 22.30 5.70
N VAL A 433 -17.54 22.27 4.65
CA VAL A 433 -17.50 23.34 3.62
C VAL A 433 -18.82 23.38 2.83
N ASN A 434 -19.42 22.23 2.49
CA ASN A 434 -20.74 22.18 1.86
C ASN A 434 -21.83 22.81 2.78
N GLY A 435 -21.78 22.51 4.07
CA GLY A 435 -22.66 23.12 5.08
C GLY A 435 -22.48 24.64 5.14
N TYR A 436 -21.25 25.10 5.21
CA TYR A 436 -20.90 26.53 5.19
C TYR A 436 -21.49 27.25 3.97
N ILE A 437 -21.31 26.75 2.74
CA ILE A 437 -21.89 27.35 1.54
C ILE A 437 -23.42 27.39 1.61
N THR A 438 -24.04 26.34 2.15
CA THR A 438 -25.48 26.24 2.27
C THR A 438 -26.03 27.26 3.29
N GLU A 439 -25.35 27.44 4.41
CA GLU A 439 -25.74 28.40 5.46
C GLU A 439 -25.49 29.86 5.05
N GLN A 440 -24.38 30.13 4.35
CA GLN A 440 -24.03 31.48 3.90
C GLN A 440 -24.79 31.95 2.66
N GLU A 441 -25.45 31.05 1.94
CA GLU A 441 -26.32 31.33 0.80
C GLU A 441 -25.73 32.34 -0.21
N PRO A 442 -24.53 32.12 -0.79
CA PRO A 442 -23.86 33.11 -1.68
C PRO A 442 -24.71 33.58 -2.83
N TRP A 443 -25.66 32.75 -3.32
CA TRP A 443 -26.65 33.14 -4.36
C TRP A 443 -27.67 34.15 -3.89
N LYS A 444 -27.90 34.29 -2.56
CA LYS A 444 -28.72 35.36 -1.99
C LYS A 444 -27.88 36.60 -1.74
N VAL A 445 -26.69 36.45 -1.15
CA VAL A 445 -25.75 37.53 -0.90
C VAL A 445 -25.38 38.24 -2.20
N ALA A 446 -25.22 37.53 -3.30
CA ALA A 446 -24.94 38.09 -4.63
C ALA A 446 -26.05 39.06 -5.18
N LYS A 447 -27.21 39.14 -4.56
CA LYS A 447 -28.26 40.10 -4.91
C LYS A 447 -28.08 41.45 -4.21
N ASP A 448 -27.25 41.51 -3.20
CA ASP A 448 -26.88 42.74 -2.52
C ASP A 448 -25.68 43.38 -3.26
N GLU A 449 -25.98 44.42 -4.06
CA GLU A 449 -24.99 45.13 -4.88
C GLU A 449 -24.18 46.16 -4.06
N SER A 450 -24.46 46.31 -2.76
CA SER A 450 -23.67 47.18 -1.89
C SER A 450 -22.22 46.71 -1.79
N GLU A 451 -21.31 47.60 -1.43
CA GLU A 451 -19.89 47.21 -1.17
C GLU A 451 -19.76 46.18 -0.03
N GLU A 452 -20.68 46.21 0.94
CA GLU A 452 -20.75 45.27 2.05
C GLU A 452 -21.20 43.87 1.58
N GLY A 453 -22.23 43.82 0.71
CA GLY A 453 -22.71 42.58 0.10
C GLY A 453 -21.65 41.94 -0.82
N LYS A 454 -20.96 42.73 -1.63
CA LYS A 454 -19.85 42.26 -2.48
C LYS A 454 -18.67 41.73 -1.64
N ALA A 455 -18.29 42.45 -0.58
CA ALA A 455 -17.23 42.03 0.30
C ALA A 455 -17.58 40.71 1.03
N ARG A 456 -18.84 40.55 1.46
CA ARG A 456 -19.31 39.29 2.08
C ARG A 456 -19.28 38.15 1.08
N LEU A 457 -19.75 38.32 -0.15
CA LEU A 457 -19.72 37.32 -1.22
C LEU A 457 -18.28 36.91 -1.54
N ALA A 458 -17.36 37.86 -1.60
CA ALA A 458 -15.94 37.64 -1.82
C ALA A 458 -15.36 36.74 -0.75
N THR A 459 -15.62 37.03 0.52
CA THR A 459 -15.17 36.22 1.67
C THR A 459 -15.71 34.79 1.60
N ILE A 460 -17.00 34.60 1.30
CA ILE A 460 -17.61 33.27 1.20
C ILE A 460 -16.94 32.44 0.10
N LEU A 461 -16.77 33.00 -1.10
CA LEU A 461 -16.21 32.26 -2.23
C LEU A 461 -14.70 32.02 -2.09
N TYR A 462 -13.97 32.96 -1.49
CA TYR A 462 -12.57 32.78 -1.13
C TYR A 462 -12.41 31.62 -0.15
N THR A 463 -13.20 31.62 0.92
CA THR A 463 -13.18 30.56 1.95
C THR A 463 -13.42 29.17 1.34
N ALA A 464 -14.40 29.06 0.44
CA ALA A 464 -14.69 27.80 -0.24
C ALA A 464 -13.56 27.35 -1.19
N ALA A 465 -12.98 28.28 -1.96
CA ALA A 465 -11.89 27.97 -2.90
C ALA A 465 -10.60 27.60 -2.15
N GLU A 466 -10.25 28.32 -1.09
CA GLU A 466 -9.09 28.01 -0.25
C GLU A 466 -9.23 26.65 0.48
N SER A 467 -10.45 26.32 0.90
CA SER A 467 -10.75 24.98 1.43
C SER A 467 -10.50 23.88 0.41
N LEU A 468 -10.94 24.07 -0.84
CA LEU A 468 -10.71 23.13 -1.94
C LEU A 468 -9.24 23.01 -2.31
N ARG A 469 -8.45 24.10 -2.24
CA ARG A 469 -7.00 24.07 -2.38
C ARG A 469 -6.38 23.11 -1.37
N ALA A 470 -6.76 23.22 -0.10
CA ALA A 470 -6.25 22.35 0.95
C ALA A 470 -6.66 20.89 0.74
N VAL A 471 -7.93 20.65 0.35
CA VAL A 471 -8.44 19.29 0.06
C VAL A 471 -7.68 18.67 -1.12
N ALA A 472 -7.34 19.43 -2.15
CA ALA A 472 -6.53 18.93 -3.27
C ALA A 472 -5.16 18.41 -2.80
N VAL A 473 -4.49 19.11 -1.90
CA VAL A 473 -3.20 18.65 -1.33
C VAL A 473 -3.38 17.38 -0.50
N LEU A 474 -4.42 17.32 0.34
CA LEU A 474 -4.67 16.16 1.23
C LEU A 474 -5.09 14.90 0.46
N LEU A 475 -5.84 15.05 -0.62
CA LEU A 475 -6.31 13.92 -1.43
C LEU A 475 -5.33 13.52 -2.54
N ASN A 476 -4.30 14.32 -2.84
CA ASN A 476 -3.32 13.99 -3.88
C ASN A 476 -2.64 12.62 -3.71
N PRO A 477 -2.24 12.17 -2.52
CA PRO A 477 -1.71 10.83 -2.34
C PRO A 477 -2.71 9.72 -2.69
N ILE A 478 -4.00 9.97 -2.52
CA ILE A 478 -5.08 8.99 -2.68
C ILE A 478 -5.63 9.03 -4.11
N MET A 479 -5.96 10.23 -4.61
CA MET A 479 -6.59 10.50 -5.91
C MET A 479 -5.77 11.53 -6.70
N PRO A 480 -4.58 11.15 -7.22
CA PRO A 480 -3.62 12.12 -7.78
C PRO A 480 -4.13 12.85 -9.02
N GLU A 481 -4.85 12.17 -9.93
CA GLU A 481 -5.35 12.78 -11.17
C GLU A 481 -6.49 13.77 -10.89
N THR A 482 -7.42 13.38 -10.04
CA THR A 482 -8.53 14.24 -9.62
C THR A 482 -8.05 15.44 -8.84
N SER A 483 -7.08 15.27 -7.95
CA SER A 483 -6.49 16.35 -7.18
C SER A 483 -5.73 17.33 -8.06
N GLN A 484 -5.01 16.86 -9.07
CA GLN A 484 -4.34 17.72 -10.06
C GLN A 484 -5.36 18.49 -10.89
N ALA A 485 -6.43 17.84 -11.35
CA ALA A 485 -7.49 18.52 -12.10
C ALA A 485 -8.17 19.64 -11.28
N LEU A 486 -8.39 19.42 -9.98
CA LEU A 486 -8.89 20.46 -9.08
C LEU A 486 -7.87 21.60 -8.88
N TRP A 487 -6.60 21.25 -8.68
CA TRP A 487 -5.48 22.19 -8.51
C TRP A 487 -5.36 23.13 -9.70
N ASP A 488 -5.44 22.59 -10.91
CA ASP A 488 -5.42 23.35 -12.16
C ASP A 488 -6.66 24.26 -12.29
N SER A 489 -7.84 23.72 -11.97
CA SER A 489 -9.10 24.47 -11.99
C SER A 489 -9.11 25.67 -11.05
N LEU A 490 -8.41 25.60 -9.91
CA LEU A 490 -8.26 26.69 -8.96
C LEU A 490 -7.16 27.71 -9.36
N GLY A 491 -6.43 27.47 -10.45
CA GLY A 491 -5.29 28.29 -10.85
C GLY A 491 -4.11 28.19 -9.87
N ALA A 492 -4.08 27.13 -9.06
CA ALA A 492 -3.11 26.95 -8.00
C ALA A 492 -1.71 26.57 -8.54
N GLU A 493 -1.63 25.85 -9.66
CA GLU A 493 -0.35 25.49 -10.30
C GLU A 493 0.46 26.74 -10.66
N ALA A 494 -0.18 27.73 -11.26
CA ALA A 494 0.49 28.98 -11.68
C ALA A 494 0.97 29.84 -10.50
N SER A 495 0.30 29.74 -9.33
CA SER A 495 0.55 30.62 -8.18
C SER A 495 1.36 29.95 -7.07
N LEU A 496 1.23 28.63 -6.89
CA LEU A 496 1.84 27.87 -5.80
C LEU A 496 2.83 26.82 -6.29
N GLY A 497 2.89 26.55 -7.61
CA GLY A 497 3.70 25.50 -8.22
C GLY A 497 3.05 24.11 -8.14
N ALA A 498 3.82 23.08 -8.46
CA ALA A 498 3.35 21.72 -8.59
C ALA A 498 2.67 21.17 -7.34
N LEU A 499 1.50 20.54 -7.50
CA LEU A 499 0.72 19.95 -6.41
C LEU A 499 1.53 18.92 -5.63
N ALA A 500 2.28 18.05 -6.31
CA ALA A 500 3.10 17.02 -5.67
C ALA A 500 4.23 17.57 -4.78
N ALA A 501 4.62 18.84 -4.98
CA ALA A 501 5.60 19.54 -4.16
C ALA A 501 5.00 20.27 -2.95
N GLN A 502 3.66 20.24 -2.79
CA GLN A 502 3.01 20.92 -1.65
C GLN A 502 3.06 20.01 -0.41
N PRO A 503 3.70 20.43 0.69
CA PRO A 503 3.72 19.65 1.93
C PRO A 503 2.32 19.47 2.51
N VAL A 504 2.01 18.27 3.04
CA VAL A 504 0.72 17.98 3.71
C VAL A 504 0.42 19.02 4.79
N GLN A 505 1.40 19.34 5.63
CA GLN A 505 1.26 20.29 6.74
C GLN A 505 0.93 21.71 6.24
N SER A 506 1.37 22.07 5.02
CA SER A 506 1.05 23.36 4.41
C SER A 506 -0.43 23.53 4.11
N SER A 507 -1.19 22.43 4.03
CA SER A 507 -2.65 22.48 3.86
C SER A 507 -3.35 23.19 4.99
N ALA A 508 -2.83 23.07 6.22
CA ALA A 508 -3.37 23.73 7.40
C ALA A 508 -3.10 25.25 7.40
N THR A 509 -2.17 25.73 6.59
CA THR A 509 -1.88 27.15 6.45
C THR A 509 -2.95 27.80 5.60
N TRP A 510 -3.78 28.64 6.22
CA TRP A 510 -4.86 29.36 5.56
C TRP A 510 -4.34 30.53 4.74
N GLY A 511 -5.06 30.90 3.67
CA GLY A 511 -4.77 32.06 2.86
C GLY A 511 -3.62 31.88 1.86
N ARG A 512 -3.33 30.65 1.45
CA ARG A 512 -2.25 30.38 0.49
C ARG A 512 -2.64 30.60 -0.95
N LEU A 513 -3.90 30.35 -1.32
CA LEU A 513 -4.38 30.65 -2.66
C LEU A 513 -4.50 32.17 -2.82
N PRO A 514 -3.73 32.82 -3.70
CA PRO A 514 -3.73 34.27 -3.77
C PRO A 514 -5.01 34.79 -4.41
N ALA A 515 -5.46 35.95 -3.96
CA ALA A 515 -6.46 36.74 -4.71
C ALA A 515 -5.93 37.01 -6.13
N GLY A 516 -6.84 37.03 -7.12
CA GLY A 516 -6.46 37.15 -8.52
C GLY A 516 -6.10 35.84 -9.22
N ALA A 517 -6.06 34.71 -8.48
CA ALA A 517 -5.90 33.39 -9.11
C ALA A 517 -7.04 33.15 -10.10
N THR A 518 -6.69 32.60 -11.27
CA THR A 518 -7.67 32.32 -12.32
C THR A 518 -8.37 30.99 -12.05
N VAL A 519 -9.61 31.06 -11.57
CA VAL A 519 -10.45 29.89 -11.35
C VAL A 519 -11.24 29.59 -12.62
N THR A 520 -11.09 28.36 -13.12
CA THR A 520 -11.78 27.91 -14.33
C THR A 520 -12.76 26.79 -14.01
N LYS A 521 -13.85 26.72 -14.77
CA LYS A 521 -14.74 25.58 -14.72
C LYS A 521 -14.04 24.42 -15.45
N GLY A 522 -13.29 23.62 -14.74
CA GLY A 522 -12.68 22.41 -15.25
C GLY A 522 -13.70 21.32 -15.65
N ALA A 523 -13.19 20.16 -16.03
CA ALA A 523 -14.02 18.97 -16.22
C ALA A 523 -14.72 18.57 -14.90
N VAL A 524 -15.85 17.88 -15.01
CA VAL A 524 -16.52 17.32 -13.84
C VAL A 524 -15.61 16.24 -13.23
N LEU A 525 -15.18 16.42 -11.98
CA LEU A 525 -14.22 15.53 -11.33
C LEU A 525 -14.75 14.09 -11.24
N PHE A 526 -16.03 13.94 -10.91
CA PHE A 526 -16.72 12.65 -10.81
C PHE A 526 -18.05 12.74 -11.56
N PRO A 527 -18.10 12.33 -12.84
CA PRO A 527 -19.34 12.32 -13.61
C PRO A 527 -20.34 11.34 -13.02
N ARG A 528 -21.64 11.61 -13.21
CA ARG A 528 -22.67 10.64 -12.83
C ARG A 528 -22.48 9.36 -13.61
N LEU A 529 -22.54 8.23 -12.90
CA LEU A 529 -22.48 6.92 -13.53
C LEU A 529 -23.72 6.72 -14.41
N GLU A 530 -23.52 6.23 -15.62
CA GLU A 530 -24.64 5.75 -16.43
C GLU A 530 -25.16 4.45 -15.80
N GLU A 531 -26.48 4.35 -15.69
CA GLU A 531 -27.08 3.05 -15.28
C GLU A 531 -26.63 1.99 -16.31
N PRO A 532 -26.15 0.82 -15.86
CA PRO A 532 -25.86 -0.27 -16.77
C PRO A 532 -27.12 -0.54 -17.60
N LYS A 533 -27.00 -0.47 -18.93
CA LYS A 533 -28.10 -0.87 -19.83
C LYS A 533 -28.47 -2.31 -19.44
N LYS A 534 -29.69 -2.48 -18.95
CA LYS A 534 -30.26 -3.82 -18.73
C LYS A 534 -30.41 -4.44 -20.11
N ASP A 535 -29.43 -5.32 -20.48
CA ASP A 535 -29.60 -6.20 -21.62
C ASP A 535 -30.63 -7.30 -21.31
#